data_5320f6546e730a340d1e89274c854f2b
#
_entry.id   5320f6546e730a340d1e89274c854f2b
#
_cell.length_a   1.000
_cell.length_b   1.000
_cell.length_c   1.000
_cell.angle_alpha   90.00
_cell.angle_beta   90.00
_cell.angle_gamma   90.00
#
_symmetry.space_group_name_H-M   'P 1'
#
loop_
_entity.id
_entity.type
_entity.pdbx_description
1 polymer ?
#
loop_
_entity_poly.entity_id
_entity_poly.type
_entity_poly.pdbx_seq_one_letter_code
_entity_poly.pdbx_strand_id
1 'polypeptide(L)'
;MESAPAGANTRLTLLASPGLKLNARLKPALELPDGRVIRFDSPHLTADSAYFADPPTAIAAGRQGRWRGKLRASVCDAGASVCRSVELHL
;
A
#
# COMPACT_ATOMS: atom_id res chain seq x y z
N MET A 1 0.40 -2.56 -7.66
CA MET A 1 0.60 -1.12 -7.32
C MET A 1 0.52 -0.29 -8.58
N GLU A 2 -0.21 0.78 -8.50
CA GLU A 2 -0.33 1.73 -9.61
C GLU A 2 0.42 3.01 -9.29
N SER A 3 0.87 3.72 -10.32
CA SER A 3 1.54 5.01 -10.16
C SER A 3 0.95 6.04 -11.10
N ALA A 4 0.89 7.28 -10.65
CA ALA A 4 0.41 8.41 -11.44
C ALA A 4 1.19 9.68 -11.08
N PRO A 5 1.38 10.59 -12.04
CA PRO A 5 2.03 11.86 -11.73
C PRO A 5 1.25 12.67 -10.70
N ALA A 6 1.99 13.33 -9.81
CA ALA A 6 1.45 14.24 -8.80
C ALA A 6 2.37 15.46 -8.74
N GLY A 7 2.28 16.35 -9.75
CA GLY A 7 3.21 17.44 -9.91
C GLY A 7 4.62 16.94 -10.19
N ALA A 8 5.59 17.39 -9.41
CA ALA A 8 6.98 16.92 -9.51
C ALA A 8 7.19 15.55 -8.82
N ASN A 9 6.17 15.03 -8.17
CA ASN A 9 6.22 13.77 -7.44
C ASN A 9 5.39 12.70 -8.13
N THR A 10 5.33 11.52 -7.53
CA THR A 10 4.51 10.40 -8.00
C THR A 10 3.57 9.96 -6.88
N ARG A 11 2.30 9.77 -7.21
CA ARG A 11 1.34 9.11 -6.32
C ARG A 11 1.36 7.62 -6.59
N LEU A 12 1.61 6.85 -5.56
CA LEU A 12 1.53 5.40 -5.60
C LEU A 12 0.23 4.97 -4.94
N THR A 13 -0.47 4.03 -5.56
CA THR A 13 -1.72 3.47 -5.04
C THR A 13 -1.59 1.97 -4.93
N LEU A 14 -1.89 1.43 -3.75
CA LEU A 14 -1.82 0.01 -3.50
C LEU A 14 -3.23 -0.60 -3.60
N LEU A 15 -3.38 -1.59 -4.48
CA LEU A 15 -4.65 -2.27 -4.71
C LEU A 15 -4.55 -3.71 -4.22
N ALA A 16 -5.57 -4.16 -3.50
CA ALA A 16 -5.70 -5.56 -3.11
C ALA A 16 -6.40 -6.34 -4.21
N SER A 17 -6.03 -7.60 -4.38
CA SER A 17 -6.73 -8.52 -5.26
C SER A 17 -8.17 -8.75 -4.77
N PRO A 18 -9.10 -9.10 -5.67
CA PRO A 18 -10.47 -9.43 -5.25
C PRO A 18 -10.49 -10.50 -4.15
N GLY A 19 -11.35 -10.30 -3.15
CA GLY A 19 -11.47 -11.19 -2.00
C GLY A 19 -10.48 -10.91 -0.88
N LEU A 20 -9.61 -9.91 -1.03
CA LEU A 20 -8.66 -9.51 0.01
C LEU A 20 -8.94 -8.08 0.47
N LYS A 21 -8.63 -7.82 1.73
CA LYS A 21 -8.67 -6.48 2.34
C LYS A 21 -7.29 -6.14 2.86
N LEU A 22 -6.93 -4.86 2.79
CA LEU A 22 -5.68 -4.38 3.36
C LEU A 22 -5.89 -3.97 4.81
N ASN A 23 -5.03 -4.50 5.70
CA ASN A 23 -5.08 -4.20 7.12
C ASN A 23 -4.62 -2.76 7.37
N ALA A 24 -5.49 -1.94 7.98
CA ALA A 24 -5.18 -0.55 8.27
C ALA A 24 -4.35 -0.38 9.55
N ARG A 25 -4.29 -1.41 10.40
CA ARG A 25 -3.50 -1.37 11.64
C ARG A 25 -2.02 -1.59 11.40
N LEU A 26 -1.68 -2.21 10.27
CA LEU A 26 -0.30 -2.38 9.82
C LEU A 26 -0.20 -1.74 8.44
N LYS A 27 0.23 -0.49 8.41
CA LYS A 27 0.26 0.29 7.16
C LYS A 27 1.23 -0.35 6.17
N PRO A 28 0.82 -0.51 4.91
CA PRO A 28 1.73 -1.02 3.89
C PRO A 28 2.92 -0.10 3.71
N ALA A 29 4.05 -0.67 3.32
CA ALA A 29 5.27 0.09 3.13
C ALA A 29 6.07 -0.44 1.95
N LEU A 30 6.67 0.47 1.20
CA LEU A 30 7.62 0.16 0.14
C LEU A 30 9.01 0.58 0.60
N GLU A 31 9.91 -0.38 0.78
CA GLU A 31 11.30 -0.13 1.09
C GLU A 31 12.10 -0.03 -0.21
N LEU A 32 12.66 1.15 -0.45
CA LEU A 32 13.44 1.43 -1.66
C LEU A 32 14.87 0.87 -1.53
N PRO A 33 15.56 0.66 -2.67
CA PRO A 33 16.92 0.12 -2.64
C PRO A 33 17.93 0.98 -1.86
N ASP A 34 17.66 2.28 -1.73
CA ASP A 34 18.51 3.21 -0.97
C ASP A 34 18.20 3.23 0.54
N GLY A 35 17.28 2.39 1.00
CA GLY A 35 16.90 2.29 2.41
C GLY A 35 15.73 3.18 2.82
N ARG A 36 15.26 4.08 1.96
CA ARG A 36 14.08 4.89 2.27
C ARG A 36 12.83 4.02 2.31
N VAL A 37 11.90 4.37 3.21
CA VAL A 37 10.63 3.65 3.37
C VAL A 37 9.48 4.61 3.05
N ILE A 38 8.63 4.20 2.13
CA ILE A 38 7.42 4.93 1.76
C ILE A 38 6.24 4.19 2.38
N ARG A 39 5.44 4.88 3.22
CA ARG A 39 4.28 4.29 3.86
C ARG A 39 3.00 4.73 3.17
N PHE A 40 2.11 3.77 2.95
CA PHE A 40 0.80 4.00 2.35
C PHE A 40 -0.23 4.24 3.44
N ASP A 41 -1.16 5.14 3.19
CA ASP A 41 -2.23 5.44 4.12
C ASP A 41 -3.48 5.92 3.36
N SER A 42 -4.61 5.91 4.07
CA SER A 42 -5.86 6.48 3.57
C SER A 42 -6.66 6.99 4.78
N PRO A 43 -7.32 8.14 4.66
CA PRO A 43 -8.21 8.62 5.72
C PRO A 43 -9.52 7.84 5.82
N HIS A 44 -9.83 7.02 4.81
CA HIS A 44 -11.09 6.29 4.76
C HIS A 44 -10.87 4.84 5.19
N LEU A 45 -11.36 4.51 6.40
CA LEU A 45 -11.29 3.17 6.96
C LEU A 45 -12.69 2.58 7.05
N THR A 46 -12.76 1.26 7.20
CA THR A 46 -14.03 0.59 7.51
C THR A 46 -14.54 1.02 8.89
N ALA A 47 -15.82 0.73 9.19
CA ALA A 47 -16.46 1.20 10.41
C ALA A 47 -15.74 0.75 11.70
N ASP A 48 -15.08 -0.41 11.68
CA ASP A 48 -14.31 -0.93 12.80
C ASP A 48 -12.84 -0.46 12.80
N SER A 49 -12.46 0.40 11.84
CA SER A 49 -11.10 0.92 11.67
C SER A 49 -10.03 -0.16 11.46
N ALA A 50 -10.45 -1.36 11.07
CA ALA A 50 -9.52 -2.48 10.89
C ALA A 50 -8.92 -2.55 9.49
N TYR A 51 -9.64 -2.05 8.48
CA TYR A 51 -9.24 -2.16 7.08
C TYR A 51 -9.36 -0.83 6.36
N PHE A 52 -8.60 -0.69 5.28
CA PHE A 52 -8.77 0.45 4.39
C PHE A 52 -10.05 0.28 3.56
N ALA A 53 -10.93 1.29 3.60
CA ALA A 53 -12.14 1.32 2.79
C ALA A 53 -11.81 1.72 1.34
N ASP A 54 -10.86 2.64 1.18
CA ASP A 54 -10.32 3.04 -0.13
C ASP A 54 -8.88 2.55 -0.25
N PRO A 55 -8.38 2.35 -1.47
CA PRO A 55 -6.98 1.96 -1.65
C PRO A 55 -6.02 2.97 -1.02
N PRO A 56 -5.09 2.54 -0.17
CA PRO A 56 -4.14 3.45 0.44
C PRO A 56 -3.16 3.99 -0.59
N THR A 57 -2.74 5.23 -0.39
CA THR A 57 -1.83 5.92 -1.30
C THR A 57 -0.61 6.44 -0.56
N ALA A 58 0.41 6.77 -1.33
CA ALA A 58 1.61 7.43 -0.84
C ALA A 58 2.12 8.39 -1.90
N ILE A 59 2.78 9.45 -1.46
CA ILE A 59 3.46 10.38 -2.36
C ILE A 59 4.95 10.11 -2.25
N ALA A 60 5.55 9.74 -3.37
CA ALA A 60 6.97 9.51 -3.46
C ALA A 60 7.65 10.66 -4.19
N ALA A 61 8.82 11.07 -3.70
CA ALA A 61 9.58 12.16 -4.30
C ALA A 61 10.05 11.80 -5.71
N GLY A 62 9.92 12.75 -6.62
CA GLY A 62 10.38 12.61 -7.99
C GLY A 62 9.40 11.84 -8.88
N ARG A 63 9.81 11.68 -10.13
CA ARG A 63 9.02 10.99 -11.15
C ARG A 63 9.89 9.90 -11.77
N GLN A 64 9.57 8.65 -11.50
CA GLN A 64 10.28 7.50 -12.01
C GLN A 64 9.35 6.67 -12.89
N GLY A 65 9.87 6.12 -13.95
CA GLY A 65 9.11 5.22 -14.83
C GLY A 65 8.87 3.85 -14.21
N ARG A 66 9.73 3.43 -13.28
CA ARG A 66 9.62 2.13 -12.62
C ARG A 66 10.04 2.27 -11.15
N TRP A 67 9.21 1.72 -10.28
CA TRP A 67 9.50 1.67 -8.84
C TRP A 67 10.00 0.28 -8.48
N ARG A 68 11.11 0.23 -7.72
CA ARG A 68 11.74 -0.99 -7.26
C ARG A 68 11.83 -1.00 -5.75
N GLY A 69 11.88 -2.20 -5.17
CA GLY A 69 12.05 -2.37 -3.73
C GLY A 69 11.23 -3.52 -3.20
N LYS A 70 11.06 -3.54 -1.87
CA LYS A 70 10.25 -4.54 -1.18
C LYS A 70 8.96 -3.90 -0.73
N LEU A 71 7.85 -4.37 -1.27
CA LEU A 71 6.51 -3.95 -0.84
C LEU A 71 6.03 -4.92 0.24
N ARG A 72 5.72 -4.39 1.42
CA ARG A 72 5.19 -5.17 2.53
C ARG A 72 3.79 -4.70 2.86
N ALA A 73 2.90 -5.65 3.08
CA ALA A 73 1.52 -5.36 3.45
C ALA A 73 0.97 -6.51 4.28
N SER A 74 -0.02 -6.20 5.11
CA SER A 74 -0.84 -7.21 5.77
C SER A 74 -2.16 -7.28 5.03
N VAL A 75 -2.50 -8.45 4.51
CA VAL A 75 -3.75 -8.68 3.78
C VAL A 75 -4.61 -9.65 4.58
N CYS A 76 -5.92 -9.42 4.52
CA CYS A 76 -6.90 -10.22 5.23
C CYS A 76 -7.92 -10.76 4.24
N ASP A 77 -8.39 -11.98 4.47
CA ASP A 77 -9.46 -12.56 3.67
C ASP A 77 -10.77 -11.81 3.94
N ALA A 78 -11.50 -11.48 2.87
CA ALA A 78 -12.72 -10.66 2.99
C ALA A 78 -13.83 -11.35 3.79
N GLY A 79 -13.90 -12.68 3.79
CA GLY A 79 -14.91 -13.43 4.50
C GLY A 79 -14.48 -14.00 5.85
N ALA A 80 -13.25 -13.70 6.30
CA ALA A 80 -12.71 -14.24 7.54
C ALA A 80 -11.79 -13.22 8.20
N SER A 81 -11.56 -13.38 9.51
CA SER A 81 -10.67 -12.48 10.26
C SER A 81 -9.21 -12.92 10.20
N VAL A 82 -8.82 -13.64 9.16
CA VAL A 82 -7.45 -14.15 8.99
C VAL A 82 -6.66 -13.18 8.15
N CYS A 83 -5.56 -12.69 8.73
CA CYS A 83 -4.63 -11.78 8.08
C CYS A 83 -3.25 -12.44 7.98
N ARG A 84 -2.53 -12.09 6.92
CA ARG A 84 -1.16 -12.54 6.73
C ARG A 84 -0.31 -11.42 6.17
N SER A 85 0.96 -11.44 6.53
CA SER A 85 1.92 -10.52 5.95
C SER A 85 2.40 -11.05 4.61
N VAL A 86 2.46 -10.18 3.62
CA VAL A 86 3.00 -10.50 2.30
C VAL A 86 4.14 -9.56 1.98
N GLU A 87 5.09 -10.06 1.20
CA GLU A 87 6.25 -9.29 0.75
C GLU A 87 6.41 -9.54 -0.74
N LEU A 88 6.45 -8.46 -1.51
CA LEU A 88 6.62 -8.51 -2.95
C LEU A 88 7.88 -7.75 -3.34
N HIS A 89 8.68 -8.34 -4.22
CA HIS A 89 9.86 -7.70 -4.79
C HIS A 89 9.47 -7.09 -6.13
N LEU A 90 9.60 -5.78 -6.21
CA LEU A 90 9.28 -5.04 -7.44
C LEU A 90 10.51 -4.90 -8.34
#